data_822c03389a1050578d7d0e7a8bb2bafe
#
_entry.id   822c03389a1050578d7d0e7a8bb2bafe
#
_cell.length_a   1.000
_cell.length_b   1.000
_cell.length_c   1.000
_cell.angle_alpha   90.00
_cell.angle_beta   90.00
_cell.angle_gamma   90.00
#
_symmetry.space_group_name_H-M   'P 1'
#
loop_
_entity.id
_entity.type
_entity.pdbx_description
1 polymer ?
#
loop_
_entity_poly.entity_id
_entity_poly.type
_entity_poly.pdbx_seq_one_letter_code
_entity_poly.pdbx_strand_id
1 'polypeptide(L)'
;MKIIYVTARLPYGADEAFIIPEIRQLQESGHEVLIVPRSCGGPLVHGRELVKYASIETLASRRVCRTAAGVLLKARGRALAALWPLNASRSLSIALKNVAVIPKALWLADVAAVWKADHIHCHWAGTTATMAWLASTLSGIPWSFTAHRWDIVENNLLAQKARSATLARFISEDGLRMARAVGLGPEVHAAVVRMGVDLPEETAVPERTGAVVLCPARLTEVKGHRFLIEAWRILKDRGVAGELWLAGGGELRPRLASLIESLRLSNSVRFLGVVPHSELLNLYSAGAIDVVVLASVDLGGGNHEGVPVALVEAMGHGIPVVATASGGTQELVLPETGILVRPADPVALADGIERLLSDRVLRKRVGDAGRQRALDAHHVARVARELAKAFEAAQRRHAATGAEA
;
A
#
# COMPACT_ATOMS: atom_id res chain seq x y z
N MET A 1 -23.91 3.08 1.26
CA MET A 1 -23.62 2.93 -0.17
C MET A 1 -23.28 1.48 -0.50
N LYS A 2 -23.56 1.04 -1.74
CA LYS A 2 -23.11 -0.22 -2.30
C LYS A 2 -21.85 0.01 -3.13
N ILE A 3 -20.69 -0.41 -2.62
CA ILE A 3 -19.38 -0.15 -3.20
C ILE A 3 -18.82 -1.45 -3.77
N ILE A 4 -18.50 -1.47 -5.06
CA ILE A 4 -17.68 -2.53 -5.64
C ILE A 4 -16.22 -2.15 -5.43
N TYR A 5 -15.47 -3.03 -4.77
CA TYR A 5 -14.05 -2.85 -4.49
C TYR A 5 -13.22 -3.79 -5.37
N VAL A 6 -12.62 -3.23 -6.44
CA VAL A 6 -11.82 -3.99 -7.40
C VAL A 6 -10.39 -4.09 -6.91
N THR A 7 -9.87 -5.31 -6.74
CA THR A 7 -8.53 -5.60 -6.23
C THR A 7 -7.71 -6.40 -7.24
N ALA A 8 -6.41 -6.53 -7.06
CA ALA A 8 -5.62 -7.39 -7.93
C ALA A 8 -5.89 -8.87 -7.63
N ARG A 9 -5.87 -9.26 -6.36
CA ARG A 9 -6.03 -10.66 -5.92
C ARG A 9 -6.86 -10.82 -4.65
N LEU A 10 -6.97 -9.81 -3.77
CA LEU A 10 -7.66 -9.95 -2.49
C LEU A 10 -9.04 -10.60 -2.67
N PRO A 11 -9.39 -11.66 -1.91
CA PRO A 11 -8.74 -12.22 -0.72
C PRO A 11 -7.68 -13.31 -0.97
N TYR A 12 -7.27 -13.53 -2.22
CA TYR A 12 -6.27 -14.53 -2.60
C TYR A 12 -4.86 -13.92 -2.61
N GLY A 13 -3.85 -14.69 -2.16
CA GLY A 13 -2.44 -14.22 -2.08
C GLY A 13 -2.19 -13.27 -0.91
N ALA A 14 -0.91 -13.04 -0.61
CA ALA A 14 -0.48 -12.29 0.59
C ALA A 14 -0.29 -10.78 0.36
N ASP A 15 -0.29 -10.32 -0.89
CA ASP A 15 0.26 -9.01 -1.24
C ASP A 15 -0.66 -7.81 -0.91
N GLU A 16 -1.94 -8.04 -0.64
CA GLU A 16 -2.96 -6.98 -0.47
C GLU A 16 -3.60 -6.96 0.92
N ALA A 17 -2.95 -7.55 1.94
CA ALA A 17 -3.44 -7.59 3.32
C ALA A 17 -3.73 -6.18 3.89
N PHE A 18 -2.94 -5.20 3.49
CA PHE A 18 -3.04 -3.81 3.95
C PHE A 18 -4.35 -3.10 3.52
N ILE A 19 -5.12 -3.67 2.58
CA ILE A 19 -6.43 -3.13 2.16
C ILE A 19 -7.54 -3.60 3.11
N ILE A 20 -7.36 -4.71 3.80
CA ILE A 20 -8.39 -5.35 4.63
C ILE A 20 -8.93 -4.43 5.71
N PRO A 21 -8.10 -3.73 6.50
CA PRO A 21 -8.59 -2.81 7.51
C PRO A 21 -9.51 -1.73 6.94
N GLU A 22 -9.17 -1.16 5.78
CA GLU A 22 -9.97 -0.15 5.10
C GLU A 22 -11.35 -0.70 4.67
N ILE A 23 -11.39 -1.90 4.08
CA ILE A 23 -12.65 -2.55 3.68
C ILE A 23 -13.52 -2.85 4.89
N ARG A 24 -12.96 -3.42 5.97
CA ARG A 24 -13.69 -3.70 7.19
C ARG A 24 -14.29 -2.43 7.79
N GLN A 25 -13.51 -1.36 7.86
CA GLN A 25 -13.98 -0.10 8.41
C GLN A 25 -15.09 0.54 7.57
N LEU A 26 -15.06 0.40 6.24
CA LEU A 26 -16.17 0.80 5.38
C LEU A 26 -17.44 -0.02 5.68
N GLN A 27 -17.31 -1.34 5.87
CA GLN A 27 -18.43 -2.22 6.22
C GLN A 27 -19.00 -1.88 7.61
N GLU A 28 -18.17 -1.66 8.61
CA GLU A 28 -18.56 -1.25 9.96
C GLU A 28 -19.26 0.13 9.97
N SER A 29 -18.91 0.99 9.02
CA SER A 29 -19.56 2.28 8.81
C SER A 29 -20.89 2.17 8.04
N GLY A 30 -21.39 0.97 7.81
CA GLY A 30 -22.70 0.73 7.19
C GLY A 30 -22.69 0.71 5.65
N HIS A 31 -21.53 0.62 5.01
CA HIS A 31 -21.45 0.42 3.56
C HIS A 31 -21.50 -1.08 3.20
N GLU A 32 -22.22 -1.42 2.14
CA GLU A 32 -22.15 -2.76 1.55
C GLU A 32 -20.95 -2.80 0.59
N VAL A 33 -20.01 -3.71 0.81
CA VAL A 33 -18.81 -3.84 -0.03
C VAL A 33 -18.79 -5.19 -0.73
N LEU A 34 -18.74 -5.17 -2.07
CA LEU A 34 -18.53 -6.36 -2.91
C LEU A 34 -17.09 -6.34 -3.44
N ILE A 35 -16.27 -7.28 -3.00
CA ILE A 35 -14.88 -7.40 -3.47
C ILE A 35 -14.86 -8.16 -4.79
N VAL A 36 -14.23 -7.56 -5.81
CA VAL A 36 -14.05 -8.19 -7.12
C VAL A 36 -12.56 -8.26 -7.46
N PRO A 37 -11.89 -9.39 -7.18
CA PRO A 37 -10.50 -9.57 -7.56
C PRO A 37 -10.36 -9.66 -9.09
N ARG A 38 -9.34 -9.03 -9.66
CA ARG A 38 -8.96 -9.22 -11.06
C ARG A 38 -8.59 -10.67 -11.32
N SER A 39 -7.84 -11.28 -10.40
CA SER A 39 -7.39 -12.69 -10.49
C SER A 39 -7.74 -13.43 -9.20
N CYS A 40 -8.41 -14.55 -9.32
CA CYS A 40 -8.80 -15.43 -8.21
C CYS A 40 -7.82 -16.61 -8.04
N GLY A 41 -6.61 -16.50 -8.56
CA GLY A 41 -5.60 -17.58 -8.46
C GLY A 41 -4.76 -17.47 -7.19
N GLY A 42 -4.47 -18.63 -6.59
CA GLY A 42 -3.66 -18.75 -5.38
C GLY A 42 -4.44 -19.21 -4.15
N PRO A 43 -3.75 -19.45 -3.02
CA PRO A 43 -4.40 -19.83 -1.78
C PRO A 43 -5.24 -18.67 -1.24
N LEU A 44 -6.32 -19.01 -0.55
CA LEU A 44 -7.08 -18.07 0.25
C LEU A 44 -6.25 -17.76 1.52
N VAL A 45 -5.65 -16.60 1.57
CA VAL A 45 -4.73 -16.21 2.66
C VAL A 45 -5.42 -15.30 3.67
N HIS A 46 -6.35 -14.46 3.19
CA HIS A 46 -6.97 -13.44 4.03
C HIS A 46 -8.44 -13.73 4.29
N GLY A 47 -8.79 -13.63 5.57
CA GLY A 47 -10.13 -13.55 6.12
C GLY A 47 -11.20 -14.37 5.42
N ARG A 48 -11.51 -15.56 5.93
CA ARG A 48 -12.63 -16.36 5.40
C ARG A 48 -13.94 -15.55 5.39
N GLU A 49 -14.07 -14.58 6.28
CA GLU A 49 -15.20 -13.65 6.35
C GLU A 49 -15.31 -12.75 5.11
N LEU A 50 -14.20 -12.42 4.45
CA LEU A 50 -14.21 -11.60 3.22
C LEU A 50 -14.69 -12.40 2.01
N VAL A 51 -14.58 -13.73 2.03
CA VAL A 51 -14.97 -14.59 0.89
C VAL A 51 -16.45 -14.49 0.57
N LYS A 52 -17.30 -14.35 1.59
CA LYS A 52 -18.75 -14.20 1.38
C LYS A 52 -19.11 -12.95 0.58
N TYR A 53 -18.23 -11.96 0.54
CA TYR A 53 -18.38 -10.71 -0.21
C TYR A 53 -17.56 -10.69 -1.51
N ALA A 54 -16.69 -11.70 -1.74
CA ALA A 54 -15.79 -11.73 -2.88
C ALA A 54 -16.36 -12.50 -4.06
N SER A 55 -16.19 -11.99 -5.26
CA SER A 55 -16.43 -12.74 -6.49
C SER A 55 -15.33 -13.77 -6.73
N ILE A 56 -15.71 -15.00 -7.07
CA ILE A 56 -14.80 -16.11 -7.39
C ILE A 56 -14.56 -16.27 -8.91
N GLU A 57 -15.16 -15.43 -9.72
CA GLU A 57 -15.07 -15.55 -11.18
C GLU A 57 -13.65 -15.22 -11.67
N THR A 58 -13.09 -16.10 -12.50
CA THR A 58 -11.79 -15.85 -13.15
C THR A 58 -11.93 -14.92 -14.36
N LEU A 59 -10.80 -14.48 -14.94
CA LEU A 59 -10.75 -13.54 -16.08
C LEU A 59 -11.56 -14.03 -17.30
N ALA A 60 -11.62 -15.33 -17.51
CA ALA A 60 -12.26 -15.96 -18.69
C ALA A 60 -13.10 -17.18 -18.31
N SER A 61 -13.79 -17.17 -17.16
CA SER A 61 -14.75 -18.21 -16.83
C SER A 61 -15.91 -18.23 -17.82
N ARG A 62 -16.58 -19.38 -17.95
CA ARG A 62 -17.74 -19.50 -18.86
C ARG A 62 -18.81 -18.44 -18.59
N ARG A 63 -19.01 -18.08 -17.31
CA ARG A 63 -19.97 -17.05 -16.91
C ARG A 63 -19.50 -15.68 -17.37
N VAL A 64 -18.24 -15.33 -17.14
CA VAL A 64 -17.63 -14.09 -17.57
C VAL A 64 -17.72 -13.92 -19.09
N CYS A 65 -17.31 -14.95 -19.85
CA CYS A 65 -17.35 -14.89 -21.32
C CYS A 65 -18.77 -14.77 -21.88
N ARG A 66 -19.74 -15.50 -21.31
CA ARG A 66 -21.15 -15.45 -21.74
C ARG A 66 -21.75 -14.07 -21.47
N THR A 67 -21.54 -13.52 -20.26
CA THR A 67 -22.05 -12.19 -19.90
C THR A 67 -21.37 -11.11 -20.75
N ALA A 68 -20.05 -11.19 -20.94
CA ALA A 68 -19.30 -10.24 -21.79
C ALA A 68 -19.85 -10.23 -23.23
N ALA A 69 -20.10 -11.37 -23.81
CA ALA A 69 -20.71 -11.48 -25.15
C ALA A 69 -22.11 -10.82 -25.19
N GLY A 70 -22.93 -11.03 -24.17
CA GLY A 70 -24.24 -10.39 -24.05
C GLY A 70 -24.16 -8.87 -23.95
N VAL A 71 -23.22 -8.33 -23.17
CA VAL A 71 -22.99 -6.89 -23.05
C VAL A 71 -22.50 -6.30 -24.37
N LEU A 72 -21.56 -6.96 -25.07
CA LEU A 72 -21.08 -6.56 -26.39
C LEU A 72 -22.20 -6.51 -27.43
N LEU A 73 -23.09 -7.47 -27.43
CA LEU A 73 -24.21 -7.50 -28.35
C LEU A 73 -25.22 -6.37 -28.10
N LYS A 74 -25.48 -6.04 -26.83
CA LYS A 74 -26.44 -5.00 -26.43
C LYS A 74 -25.90 -3.59 -26.57
N ALA A 75 -24.60 -3.39 -26.35
CA ALA A 75 -23.97 -2.06 -26.24
C ALA A 75 -22.82 -1.85 -27.26
N ARG A 76 -22.94 -2.41 -28.49
CA ARG A 76 -21.85 -2.41 -29.49
C ARG A 76 -21.14 -1.07 -29.65
N GLY A 77 -21.87 0.02 -29.90
CA GLY A 77 -21.26 1.34 -30.09
C GLY A 77 -20.55 1.87 -28.84
N ARG A 78 -21.19 1.75 -27.68
CA ARG A 78 -20.60 2.17 -26.37
C ARG A 78 -19.41 1.31 -26.00
N ALA A 79 -19.45 0.00 -26.25
CA ALA A 79 -18.35 -0.90 -25.97
C ALA A 79 -17.13 -0.57 -26.82
N LEU A 80 -17.30 -0.33 -28.13
CA LEU A 80 -16.22 0.06 -29.03
C LEU A 80 -15.61 1.42 -28.61
N ALA A 81 -16.45 2.40 -28.29
CA ALA A 81 -16.00 3.70 -27.81
C ALA A 81 -15.20 3.59 -26.49
N ALA A 82 -15.65 2.72 -25.55
CA ALA A 82 -14.95 2.47 -24.29
C ALA A 82 -13.58 1.80 -24.50
N LEU A 83 -13.42 0.97 -25.52
CA LEU A 83 -12.18 0.26 -25.82
C LEU A 83 -11.16 1.13 -26.57
N TRP A 84 -11.62 2.16 -27.29
CA TRP A 84 -10.76 3.00 -28.14
C TRP A 84 -9.55 3.60 -27.41
N PRO A 85 -9.68 4.14 -26.17
CA PRO A 85 -8.53 4.71 -25.46
C PRO A 85 -7.41 3.72 -25.15
N LEU A 86 -7.68 2.40 -25.15
CA LEU A 86 -6.67 1.37 -24.90
C LEU A 86 -5.56 1.33 -25.97
N ASN A 87 -5.84 1.87 -27.18
CA ASN A 87 -4.85 1.99 -28.25
C ASN A 87 -3.68 2.93 -27.89
N ALA A 88 -3.88 3.83 -26.91
CA ALA A 88 -2.84 4.72 -26.42
C ALA A 88 -1.92 4.06 -25.36
N SER A 89 -1.98 2.73 -25.21
CA SER A 89 -1.11 1.99 -24.29
C SER A 89 0.36 2.19 -24.63
N ARG A 90 1.16 2.56 -23.63
CA ARG A 90 2.57 2.95 -23.74
C ARG A 90 3.49 1.83 -24.29
N SER A 91 3.09 0.58 -24.17
CA SER A 91 3.82 -0.58 -24.67
C SER A 91 2.88 -1.71 -25.07
N LEU A 92 3.36 -2.61 -25.93
CA LEU A 92 2.61 -3.80 -26.31
C LEU A 92 2.27 -4.69 -25.11
N SER A 93 3.18 -4.81 -24.16
CA SER A 93 2.93 -5.57 -22.92
C SER A 93 1.77 -4.99 -22.11
N ILE A 94 1.69 -3.66 -21.96
CA ILE A 94 0.58 -2.98 -21.30
C ILE A 94 -0.71 -3.16 -22.10
N ALA A 95 -0.65 -3.02 -23.43
CA ALA A 95 -1.81 -3.23 -24.28
C ALA A 95 -2.39 -4.65 -24.13
N LEU A 96 -1.55 -5.68 -24.18
CA LEU A 96 -1.96 -7.07 -24.01
C LEU A 96 -2.57 -7.31 -22.61
N LYS A 97 -1.98 -6.76 -21.54
CA LYS A 97 -2.54 -6.82 -20.19
C LYS A 97 -3.90 -6.15 -20.10
N ASN A 98 -4.10 -5.01 -20.79
CA ASN A 98 -5.39 -4.31 -20.83
C ASN A 98 -6.44 -5.11 -21.61
N VAL A 99 -6.07 -5.72 -22.75
CA VAL A 99 -6.97 -6.59 -23.52
C VAL A 99 -7.42 -7.80 -22.72
N ALA A 100 -6.50 -8.42 -21.95
CA ALA A 100 -6.80 -9.61 -21.14
C ALA A 100 -7.89 -9.38 -20.06
N VAL A 101 -8.09 -8.15 -19.61
CA VAL A 101 -9.11 -7.85 -18.59
C VAL A 101 -10.46 -7.44 -19.18
N ILE A 102 -10.57 -7.23 -20.51
CA ILE A 102 -11.81 -6.79 -21.17
C ILE A 102 -13.01 -7.70 -20.84
N PRO A 103 -12.94 -9.04 -20.98
CA PRO A 103 -14.09 -9.89 -20.71
C PRO A 103 -14.62 -9.69 -19.27
N LYS A 104 -13.70 -9.60 -18.31
CA LYS A 104 -14.09 -9.42 -16.91
C LYS A 104 -14.58 -7.99 -16.62
N ALA A 105 -14.09 -6.98 -17.32
CA ALA A 105 -14.61 -5.62 -17.24
C ALA A 105 -16.06 -5.51 -17.73
N LEU A 106 -16.38 -6.17 -18.85
CA LEU A 106 -17.74 -6.24 -19.39
C LEU A 106 -18.68 -6.99 -18.43
N TRP A 107 -18.22 -8.10 -17.87
CA TRP A 107 -18.95 -8.84 -16.84
C TRP A 107 -19.16 -7.98 -15.58
N LEU A 108 -18.15 -7.22 -15.16
CA LEU A 108 -18.23 -6.32 -14.01
C LEU A 108 -19.27 -5.22 -14.22
N ALA A 109 -19.40 -4.68 -15.44
CA ALA A 109 -20.44 -3.70 -15.77
C ALA A 109 -21.86 -4.27 -15.54
N ASP A 110 -22.11 -5.52 -15.94
CA ASP A 110 -23.36 -6.20 -15.70
C ASP A 110 -23.60 -6.45 -14.19
N VAL A 111 -22.58 -6.95 -13.48
CA VAL A 111 -22.66 -7.16 -12.03
C VAL A 111 -22.96 -5.85 -11.31
N ALA A 112 -22.32 -4.77 -11.68
CA ALA A 112 -22.50 -3.46 -11.06
C ALA A 112 -23.93 -2.94 -11.25
N ALA A 113 -24.47 -3.11 -12.46
CA ALA A 113 -25.85 -2.74 -12.75
C ALA A 113 -26.87 -3.62 -12.00
N VAL A 114 -26.69 -4.96 -12.02
CA VAL A 114 -27.60 -5.93 -11.33
C VAL A 114 -27.56 -5.74 -9.82
N TRP A 115 -26.38 -5.56 -9.24
CA TRP A 115 -26.21 -5.33 -7.81
C TRP A 115 -26.61 -3.92 -7.37
N LYS A 116 -26.88 -3.02 -8.34
CA LYS A 116 -27.21 -1.60 -8.12
C LYS A 116 -26.10 -0.92 -7.30
N ALA A 117 -24.86 -1.03 -7.78
CA ALA A 117 -23.72 -0.40 -7.14
C ALA A 117 -23.87 1.11 -7.21
N ASP A 118 -23.53 1.79 -6.12
CA ASP A 118 -23.46 3.26 -6.07
C ASP A 118 -22.11 3.79 -6.54
N HIS A 119 -21.03 2.98 -6.39
CA HIS A 119 -19.68 3.37 -6.71
C HIS A 119 -18.79 2.16 -7.03
N ILE A 120 -17.85 2.32 -7.96
CA ILE A 120 -16.80 1.34 -8.25
C ILE A 120 -15.47 1.93 -7.80
N HIS A 121 -14.88 1.42 -6.72
CA HIS A 121 -13.52 1.78 -6.32
C HIS A 121 -12.54 0.70 -6.74
N CYS A 122 -11.37 1.11 -7.23
CA CYS A 122 -10.32 0.19 -7.66
C CYS A 122 -9.05 0.47 -6.86
N HIS A 123 -8.48 -0.57 -6.27
CA HIS A 123 -7.12 -0.50 -5.72
C HIS A 123 -6.12 -0.90 -6.79
N TRP A 124 -5.07 -0.11 -7.00
CA TRP A 124 -4.09 -0.12 -8.09
C TRP A 124 -4.57 0.53 -9.39
N ALA A 125 -3.83 1.54 -9.88
CA ALA A 125 -4.12 2.24 -11.12
C ALA A 125 -3.72 1.48 -12.41
N GLY A 126 -3.22 0.24 -12.29
CA GLY A 126 -2.83 -0.64 -13.39
C GLY A 126 -4.03 -1.25 -14.14
N THR A 127 -3.99 -2.56 -14.39
CA THR A 127 -5.06 -3.28 -15.11
C THR A 127 -6.35 -3.44 -14.31
N THR A 128 -6.30 -3.37 -12.97
CA THR A 128 -7.49 -3.29 -12.12
C THR A 128 -8.29 -2.03 -12.41
N ALA A 129 -7.61 -0.89 -12.55
CA ALA A 129 -8.24 0.37 -12.96
C ALA A 129 -8.75 0.33 -14.39
N THR A 130 -8.08 -0.36 -15.32
CA THR A 130 -8.65 -0.59 -16.66
C THR A 130 -9.98 -1.32 -16.58
N MET A 131 -10.07 -2.36 -15.74
CA MET A 131 -11.30 -3.12 -15.54
C MET A 131 -12.42 -2.27 -14.94
N ALA A 132 -12.13 -1.47 -13.90
CA ALA A 132 -13.09 -0.58 -13.26
C ALA A 132 -13.55 0.54 -14.22
N TRP A 133 -12.61 1.16 -14.94
CA TRP A 133 -12.89 2.21 -15.91
C TRP A 133 -13.86 1.76 -17.02
N LEU A 134 -13.57 0.61 -17.66
CA LEU A 134 -14.45 0.04 -18.68
C LEU A 134 -15.82 -0.31 -18.11
N ALA A 135 -15.87 -0.90 -16.92
CA ALA A 135 -17.12 -1.21 -16.25
C ALA A 135 -17.95 0.04 -15.95
N SER A 136 -17.33 1.10 -15.45
CA SER A 136 -17.96 2.40 -15.21
C SER A 136 -18.50 3.02 -16.49
N THR A 137 -17.69 3.07 -17.55
CA THR A 137 -18.10 3.65 -18.84
C THR A 137 -19.33 2.97 -19.42
N LEU A 138 -19.48 1.65 -19.19
CA LEU A 138 -20.60 0.87 -19.73
C LEU A 138 -21.84 0.89 -18.84
N SER A 139 -21.65 0.90 -17.52
CA SER A 139 -22.76 0.89 -16.55
C SER A 139 -23.26 2.29 -16.19
N GLY A 140 -22.47 3.34 -16.42
CA GLY A 140 -22.77 4.69 -15.98
C GLY A 140 -22.52 4.93 -14.49
N ILE A 141 -21.97 3.96 -13.76
CA ILE A 141 -21.71 4.07 -12.32
C ILE A 141 -20.40 4.82 -12.10
N PRO A 142 -20.37 5.85 -11.23
CA PRO A 142 -19.15 6.60 -10.94
C PRO A 142 -18.04 5.71 -10.38
N TRP A 143 -16.80 6.03 -10.71
CA TRP A 143 -15.67 5.23 -10.26
C TRP A 143 -14.50 6.08 -9.78
N SER A 144 -13.64 5.43 -8.98
CA SER A 144 -12.40 6.01 -8.48
C SER A 144 -11.30 4.96 -8.38
N PHE A 145 -10.08 5.39 -8.20
CA PHE A 145 -8.96 4.47 -7.98
C PHE A 145 -7.98 4.98 -6.94
N THR A 146 -7.26 4.05 -6.30
CA THR A 146 -6.07 4.33 -5.50
C THR A 146 -4.83 3.98 -6.31
N ALA A 147 -3.90 4.95 -6.45
CA ALA A 147 -2.62 4.76 -7.10
C ALA A 147 -1.49 4.63 -6.07
N HIS A 148 -0.63 3.66 -6.31
CA HIS A 148 0.63 3.47 -5.60
C HIS A 148 1.80 3.81 -6.51
N ARG A 149 2.99 3.93 -5.95
CA ARG A 149 4.21 4.27 -6.68
C ARG A 149 4.42 3.43 -7.95
N TRP A 150 4.24 2.10 -7.86
CA TRP A 150 4.42 1.20 -9.01
C TRP A 150 3.46 1.47 -10.16
N ASP A 151 2.21 1.82 -9.87
CA ASP A 151 1.22 2.18 -10.88
C ASP A 151 1.61 3.44 -11.63
N ILE A 152 2.18 4.42 -10.88
CA ILE A 152 2.61 5.70 -11.45
C ILE A 152 3.80 5.48 -12.38
N VAL A 153 4.76 4.66 -11.97
CA VAL A 153 5.94 4.29 -12.78
C VAL A 153 5.53 3.46 -14.01
N GLU A 154 4.64 2.47 -13.86
CA GLU A 154 4.10 1.70 -14.98
C GLU A 154 3.35 2.60 -15.97
N ASN A 155 2.68 3.63 -15.48
CA ASN A 155 1.91 4.61 -16.23
C ASN A 155 0.98 3.96 -17.27
N ASN A 156 0.16 3.02 -16.80
CA ASN A 156 -0.83 2.35 -17.62
C ASN A 156 -2.04 3.25 -17.86
N LEU A 157 -1.93 4.17 -18.82
CA LEU A 157 -3.00 5.13 -19.17
C LEU A 157 -3.46 5.98 -17.97
N LEU A 158 -2.53 6.32 -17.06
CA LEU A 158 -2.86 6.94 -15.78
C LEU A 158 -3.64 8.26 -15.96
N ALA A 159 -3.18 9.13 -16.86
CA ALA A 159 -3.84 10.42 -17.11
C ALA A 159 -5.24 10.27 -17.73
N GLN A 160 -5.43 9.30 -18.65
CA GLN A 160 -6.73 9.03 -19.27
C GLN A 160 -7.73 8.47 -18.25
N LYS A 161 -7.30 7.51 -17.43
CA LYS A 161 -8.08 6.95 -16.34
C LYS A 161 -8.48 8.03 -15.34
N ALA A 162 -7.53 8.86 -14.93
CA ALA A 162 -7.75 9.91 -13.95
C ALA A 162 -8.73 10.99 -14.42
N ARG A 163 -8.72 11.33 -15.73
CA ARG A 163 -9.72 12.26 -16.30
C ARG A 163 -11.14 11.69 -16.28
N SER A 164 -11.30 10.39 -16.39
CA SER A 164 -12.62 9.75 -16.37
C SER A 164 -13.08 9.37 -14.95
N ALA A 165 -12.15 9.26 -14.00
CA ALA A 165 -12.46 8.92 -12.62
C ALA A 165 -13.04 10.14 -11.88
N THR A 166 -13.99 9.89 -11.00
CA THR A 166 -14.53 10.92 -10.11
C THR A 166 -13.57 11.30 -8.99
N LEU A 167 -12.59 10.43 -8.72
CA LEU A 167 -11.49 10.66 -7.80
C LEU A 167 -10.29 9.79 -8.18
N ALA A 168 -9.12 10.40 -8.32
CA ALA A 168 -7.82 9.74 -8.34
C ALA A 168 -7.17 9.89 -6.96
N ARG A 169 -7.21 8.85 -6.13
CA ARG A 169 -6.56 8.83 -4.82
C ARG A 169 -5.09 8.48 -4.94
N PHE A 170 -4.24 9.28 -4.33
CA PHE A 170 -2.82 8.99 -4.12
C PHE A 170 -2.57 8.79 -2.62
N ILE A 171 -1.67 7.88 -2.28
CA ILE A 171 -1.40 7.55 -0.86
C ILE A 171 -0.36 8.48 -0.21
N SER A 172 0.27 9.35 -1.00
CA SER A 172 1.30 10.30 -0.56
C SER A 172 1.36 11.52 -1.48
N GLU A 173 1.87 12.64 -0.97
CA GLU A 173 2.15 13.84 -1.76
C GLU A 173 3.22 13.57 -2.82
N ASP A 174 4.21 12.75 -2.47
CA ASP A 174 5.24 12.30 -3.41
C ASP A 174 4.64 11.55 -4.60
N GLY A 175 3.73 10.60 -4.33
CA GLY A 175 2.98 9.89 -5.37
C GLY A 175 2.19 10.83 -6.27
N LEU A 176 1.51 11.82 -5.71
CA LEU A 176 0.79 12.83 -6.50
C LEU A 176 1.75 13.69 -7.35
N ARG A 177 2.91 14.12 -6.78
CA ARG A 177 3.94 14.83 -7.53
C ARG A 177 4.49 13.99 -8.70
N MET A 178 4.80 12.71 -8.44
CA MET A 178 5.24 11.77 -9.48
C MET A 178 4.19 11.63 -10.59
N ALA A 179 2.90 11.50 -10.24
CA ALA A 179 1.82 11.39 -11.22
C ALA A 179 1.70 12.65 -12.10
N ARG A 180 1.85 13.84 -11.50
CA ARG A 180 1.90 15.10 -12.24
C ARG A 180 3.08 15.15 -13.19
N ALA A 181 4.25 14.70 -12.76
CA ALA A 181 5.45 14.66 -13.61
C ALA A 181 5.32 13.71 -14.82
N VAL A 182 4.45 12.69 -14.74
CA VAL A 182 4.17 11.78 -15.86
C VAL A 182 2.90 12.13 -16.66
N GLY A 183 2.34 13.34 -16.46
CA GLY A 183 1.27 13.90 -17.30
C GLY A 183 -0.13 13.92 -16.67
N LEU A 184 -0.25 13.81 -15.35
CA LEU A 184 -1.52 14.06 -14.66
C LEU A 184 -1.80 15.56 -14.65
N GLY A 185 -2.83 16.00 -15.39
CA GLY A 185 -3.20 17.42 -15.51
C GLY A 185 -3.87 17.98 -14.25
N PRO A 186 -3.92 19.32 -14.13
CA PRO A 186 -4.54 20.00 -12.99
C PRO A 186 -6.08 19.86 -12.98
N GLU A 187 -6.70 19.57 -14.11
CA GLU A 187 -8.14 19.36 -14.28
C GLU A 187 -8.65 18.07 -13.60
N VAL A 188 -7.73 17.16 -13.25
CA VAL A 188 -8.08 15.88 -12.63
C VAL A 188 -8.43 16.09 -11.17
N HIS A 189 -9.56 15.53 -10.73
CA HIS A 189 -9.90 15.48 -9.32
C HIS A 189 -9.01 14.45 -8.60
N ALA A 190 -7.86 14.92 -8.13
CA ALA A 190 -6.87 14.14 -7.41
C ALA A 190 -6.81 14.56 -5.94
N ALA A 191 -6.73 13.59 -5.03
CA ALA A 191 -6.56 13.84 -3.62
C ALA A 191 -5.54 12.88 -3.00
N VAL A 192 -4.84 13.35 -1.98
CA VAL A 192 -4.00 12.51 -1.15
C VAL A 192 -4.81 12.03 0.04
N VAL A 193 -5.16 10.75 0.04
CA VAL A 193 -5.78 10.05 1.17
C VAL A 193 -4.87 8.88 1.53
N ARG A 194 -4.26 8.95 2.69
CA ARG A 194 -3.21 8.01 3.13
C ARG A 194 -3.75 6.58 3.30
N MET A 195 -2.83 5.62 3.47
CA MET A 195 -3.24 4.25 3.82
C MET A 195 -3.64 4.19 5.28
N GLY A 196 -4.78 3.53 5.55
CA GLY A 196 -5.27 3.27 6.89
C GLY A 196 -4.62 2.03 7.48
N VAL A 197 -4.25 2.11 8.75
CA VAL A 197 -3.66 1.02 9.53
C VAL A 197 -4.44 0.86 10.84
N ASP A 198 -4.67 -0.38 11.25
CA ASP A 198 -5.20 -0.68 12.58
C ASP A 198 -4.13 -0.36 13.62
N LEU A 199 -4.42 0.57 14.50
CA LEU A 199 -3.50 1.03 15.53
C LEU A 199 -4.07 0.75 16.92
N PRO A 200 -3.24 0.29 17.88
CA PRO A 200 -3.71 -0.06 19.21
C PRO A 200 -4.12 1.20 20.01
N GLU A 201 -5.12 1.04 20.86
CA GLU A 201 -5.54 2.10 21.79
C GLU A 201 -4.48 2.36 22.87
N GLU A 202 -3.81 1.33 23.33
CA GLU A 202 -2.75 1.39 24.35
C GLU A 202 -1.41 0.90 23.81
N THR A 203 -0.32 1.35 24.41
CA THR A 203 1.04 0.95 24.05
C THR A 203 1.77 0.37 25.24
N ALA A 204 2.55 -0.69 25.02
CA ALA A 204 3.43 -1.24 26.04
C ALA A 204 4.72 -0.40 26.16
N VAL A 205 5.20 -0.28 27.39
CA VAL A 205 6.55 0.28 27.67
C VAL A 205 7.50 -0.89 27.87
N PRO A 206 8.63 -0.95 27.16
CA PRO A 206 9.61 -2.01 27.36
C PRO A 206 10.18 -2.00 28.78
N GLU A 207 10.02 -3.09 29.51
CA GLU A 207 10.59 -3.31 30.86
C GLU A 207 11.69 -4.38 30.81
N ARG A 208 12.71 -4.23 30.00
CA ARG A 208 13.75 -5.25 29.91
C ARG A 208 15.16 -4.70 29.83
N THR A 209 16.12 -5.54 30.20
CA THR A 209 17.55 -5.31 30.01
C THR A 209 17.97 -5.82 28.64
N GLY A 210 18.60 -4.95 27.83
CA GLY A 210 19.04 -5.25 26.47
C GLY A 210 18.15 -4.62 25.40
N ALA A 211 18.76 -4.01 24.41
CA ALA A 211 18.09 -3.31 23.32
C ALA A 211 17.84 -4.25 22.13
N VAL A 212 16.66 -4.16 21.55
CA VAL A 212 16.36 -4.81 20.27
C VAL A 212 16.00 -3.76 19.22
N VAL A 213 16.76 -3.78 18.15
CA VAL A 213 16.52 -3.01 16.93
C VAL A 213 15.93 -3.95 15.89
N LEU A 214 14.76 -3.62 15.33
CA LEU A 214 14.07 -4.45 14.38
C LEU A 214 14.05 -3.78 13.00
N CYS A 215 14.33 -4.56 11.95
CA CYS A 215 14.08 -4.17 10.55
C CYS A 215 13.02 -5.08 9.94
N PRO A 216 11.73 -4.67 9.87
CA PRO A 216 10.65 -5.45 9.29
C PRO A 216 10.53 -5.15 7.80
N ALA A 217 11.35 -5.81 6.98
CA ALA A 217 11.37 -5.54 5.54
C ALA A 217 11.80 -6.77 4.72
N ARG A 218 11.30 -6.87 3.48
CA ARG A 218 11.78 -7.89 2.54
C ARG A 218 13.27 -7.69 2.26
N LEU A 219 14.00 -8.79 2.17
CA LEU A 219 15.44 -8.78 1.91
C LEU A 219 15.73 -8.54 0.41
N THR A 220 15.51 -7.29 -0.03
CA THR A 220 15.70 -6.79 -1.40
C THR A 220 16.60 -5.58 -1.41
N GLU A 221 17.22 -5.26 -2.54
CA GLU A 221 18.20 -4.15 -2.67
C GLU A 221 17.62 -2.81 -2.21
N VAL A 222 16.38 -2.49 -2.59
CA VAL A 222 15.73 -1.23 -2.23
C VAL A 222 15.59 -1.01 -0.72
N LYS A 223 15.60 -2.09 0.09
CA LYS A 223 15.47 -2.03 1.55
C LYS A 223 16.79 -1.78 2.29
N GLY A 224 17.92 -1.76 1.58
CA GLY A 224 19.21 -1.27 2.09
C GLY A 224 19.79 -2.01 3.28
N HIS A 225 19.41 -3.28 3.52
CA HIS A 225 19.87 -4.08 4.67
C HIS A 225 21.38 -4.10 4.83
N ARG A 226 22.14 -4.02 3.73
CA ARG A 226 23.61 -3.94 3.76
C ARG A 226 24.07 -2.78 4.63
N PHE A 227 23.53 -1.60 4.38
CA PHE A 227 23.90 -0.37 5.11
C PHE A 227 23.52 -0.45 6.59
N LEU A 228 22.40 -1.12 6.91
CA LEU A 228 22.00 -1.35 8.30
C LEU A 228 22.93 -2.32 9.02
N ILE A 229 23.38 -3.38 8.36
CA ILE A 229 24.35 -4.34 8.93
C ILE A 229 25.72 -3.65 9.14
N GLU A 230 26.16 -2.83 8.20
CA GLU A 230 27.37 -2.01 8.33
C GLU A 230 27.24 -0.99 9.50
N ALA A 231 26.08 -0.35 9.63
CA ALA A 231 25.77 0.52 10.78
C ALA A 231 25.80 -0.24 12.11
N TRP A 232 25.25 -1.49 12.12
CA TRP A 232 25.29 -2.34 13.30
C TRP A 232 26.71 -2.71 13.70
N ARG A 233 27.62 -2.93 12.73
CA ARG A 233 29.05 -3.12 13.02
C ARG A 233 29.65 -1.91 13.74
N ILE A 234 29.38 -0.70 13.25
CA ILE A 234 29.83 0.56 13.89
C ILE A 234 29.33 0.63 15.34
N LEU A 235 28.06 0.32 15.58
CA LEU A 235 27.47 0.29 16.94
C LEU A 235 28.19 -0.71 17.86
N LYS A 236 28.51 -1.90 17.34
CA LYS A 236 29.25 -2.91 18.12
C LYS A 236 30.67 -2.47 18.43
N ASP A 237 31.34 -1.76 17.51
CA ASP A 237 32.68 -1.18 17.74
C ASP A 237 32.67 -0.06 18.79
N ARG A 238 31.54 0.66 18.92
CA ARG A 238 31.29 1.66 19.97
C ARG A 238 30.84 1.04 21.31
N GLY A 239 30.74 -0.29 21.40
CA GLY A 239 30.34 -0.99 22.61
C GLY A 239 28.84 -0.99 22.90
N VAL A 240 27.99 -0.61 21.95
CA VAL A 240 26.53 -0.62 22.13
C VAL A 240 26.02 -2.07 22.32
N ALA A 241 25.40 -2.35 23.46
CA ALA A 241 24.78 -3.62 23.74
C ALA A 241 23.41 -3.76 23.03
N GLY A 242 23.07 -4.98 22.57
CA GLY A 242 21.79 -5.25 21.95
C GLY A 242 21.85 -6.22 20.78
N GLU A 243 20.71 -6.45 20.17
CA GLU A 243 20.51 -7.32 19.00
C GLU A 243 19.84 -6.57 17.86
N LEU A 244 20.23 -6.88 16.63
CA LEU A 244 19.55 -6.47 15.40
C LEU A 244 18.74 -7.65 14.88
N TRP A 245 17.43 -7.48 14.75
CA TRP A 245 16.52 -8.48 14.19
C TRP A 245 16.10 -8.09 12.79
N LEU A 246 16.28 -9.01 11.82
CA LEU A 246 15.88 -8.84 10.43
C LEU A 246 14.64 -9.73 10.17
N ALA A 247 13.45 -9.10 10.12
CA ALA A 247 12.18 -9.77 9.92
C ALA A 247 11.74 -9.63 8.45
N GLY A 248 11.94 -10.67 7.67
CA GLY A 248 11.55 -10.74 6.26
C GLY A 248 12.28 -11.84 5.51
N GLY A 249 11.76 -12.19 4.36
CA GLY A 249 12.38 -13.08 3.37
C GLY A 249 12.82 -12.30 2.14
N GLY A 250 13.63 -12.90 1.29
CA GLY A 250 14.05 -12.32 0.02
C GLY A 250 15.34 -12.90 -0.51
N GLU A 251 15.63 -12.57 -1.76
CA GLU A 251 16.77 -13.09 -2.53
C GLU A 251 18.13 -12.72 -1.95
N LEU A 252 18.21 -11.62 -1.19
CA LEU A 252 19.48 -11.18 -0.61
C LEU A 252 19.91 -11.94 0.65
N ARG A 253 19.06 -12.82 1.20
CA ARG A 253 19.35 -13.52 2.46
C ARG A 253 20.74 -14.19 2.49
N PRO A 254 21.18 -14.96 1.47
CA PRO A 254 22.50 -15.58 1.48
C PRO A 254 23.65 -14.55 1.52
N ARG A 255 23.53 -13.50 0.71
CA ARG A 255 24.54 -12.42 0.63
C ARG A 255 24.64 -11.64 1.94
N LEU A 256 23.51 -11.35 2.59
CA LEU A 256 23.48 -10.68 3.88
C LEU A 256 24.03 -11.57 5.00
N ALA A 257 23.79 -12.87 4.97
CA ALA A 257 24.37 -13.83 5.92
C ALA A 257 25.91 -13.84 5.84
N SER A 258 26.46 -13.90 4.62
CA SER A 258 27.91 -13.82 4.40
C SER A 258 28.51 -12.49 4.88
N LEU A 259 27.79 -11.38 4.70
CA LEU A 259 28.20 -10.08 5.21
C LEU A 259 28.22 -10.05 6.75
N ILE A 260 27.20 -10.58 7.41
CA ILE A 260 27.12 -10.68 8.88
C ILE A 260 28.30 -11.50 9.43
N GLU A 261 28.62 -12.61 8.80
CA GLU A 261 29.75 -13.46 9.18
C GLU A 261 31.09 -12.74 9.00
N SER A 262 31.33 -12.13 7.84
CA SER A 262 32.55 -11.38 7.55
C SER A 262 32.80 -10.22 8.52
N LEU A 263 31.73 -9.58 8.98
CA LEU A 263 31.77 -8.51 9.99
C LEU A 263 31.76 -9.04 11.43
N ARG A 264 31.76 -10.35 11.66
CA ARG A 264 31.73 -10.99 13.00
C ARG A 264 30.52 -10.57 13.84
N LEU A 265 29.35 -10.46 13.22
CA LEU A 265 28.10 -10.03 13.86
C LEU A 265 27.12 -11.17 14.17
N SER A 266 27.49 -12.43 13.93
CA SER A 266 26.62 -13.60 14.07
C SER A 266 25.99 -13.77 15.46
N ASN A 267 26.60 -13.24 16.50
CA ASN A 267 26.08 -13.27 17.88
C ASN A 267 25.12 -12.12 18.21
N SER A 268 24.94 -11.15 17.34
CA SER A 268 24.13 -9.95 17.59
C SER A 268 23.16 -9.58 16.48
N VAL A 269 23.18 -10.31 15.34
CA VAL A 269 22.23 -10.13 14.25
C VAL A 269 21.46 -11.43 14.03
N ARG A 270 20.12 -11.35 14.04
CA ARG A 270 19.22 -12.49 13.88
C ARG A 270 18.33 -12.34 12.66
N PHE A 271 18.27 -13.36 11.82
CA PHE A 271 17.22 -13.49 10.81
C PHE A 271 15.99 -14.17 11.42
N LEU A 272 14.88 -13.46 11.52
CA LEU A 272 13.61 -14.04 11.96
C LEU A 272 12.87 -14.77 10.83
N GLY A 273 13.31 -14.61 9.57
CA GLY A 273 12.57 -15.11 8.42
C GLY A 273 11.31 -14.29 8.15
N VAL A 274 10.37 -14.88 7.42
CA VAL A 274 9.05 -14.27 7.18
C VAL A 274 8.23 -14.43 8.44
N VAL A 275 8.05 -13.31 9.16
CA VAL A 275 7.22 -13.26 10.37
C VAL A 275 5.77 -12.98 9.96
N PRO A 276 4.79 -13.77 10.42
CA PRO A 276 3.38 -13.44 10.24
C PRO A 276 3.04 -12.06 10.79
N HIS A 277 2.19 -11.31 10.09
CA HIS A 277 1.86 -9.93 10.48
C HIS A 277 1.35 -9.82 11.92
N SER A 278 0.48 -10.75 12.34
CA SER A 278 -0.02 -10.81 13.71
C SER A 278 1.09 -11.03 14.75
N GLU A 279 2.10 -11.83 14.43
CA GLU A 279 3.25 -12.04 15.32
C GLU A 279 4.12 -10.78 15.40
N LEU A 280 4.30 -10.06 14.29
CA LEU A 280 5.01 -8.79 14.28
C LEU A 280 4.31 -7.77 15.20
N LEU A 281 2.99 -7.64 15.09
CA LEU A 281 2.20 -6.76 15.95
C LEU A 281 2.24 -7.19 17.42
N ASN A 282 2.27 -8.51 17.70
CA ASN A 282 2.45 -9.03 19.05
C ASN A 282 3.82 -8.64 19.63
N LEU A 283 4.89 -8.67 18.85
CA LEU A 283 6.21 -8.19 19.29
C LEU A 283 6.17 -6.70 19.67
N TYR A 284 5.46 -5.88 18.90
CA TYR A 284 5.26 -4.46 19.21
C TYR A 284 4.46 -4.27 20.49
N SER A 285 3.31 -4.93 20.60
CA SER A 285 2.42 -4.82 21.77
C SER A 285 3.01 -5.39 23.04
N ALA A 286 3.91 -6.37 22.95
CA ALA A 286 4.65 -6.92 24.09
C ALA A 286 5.83 -6.04 24.54
N GLY A 287 6.08 -4.89 23.90
CA GLY A 287 7.24 -4.05 24.16
C GLY A 287 8.57 -4.77 23.86
N ALA A 288 8.56 -5.73 22.91
CA ALA A 288 9.74 -6.50 22.56
C ALA A 288 10.76 -5.73 21.70
N ILE A 289 10.43 -4.57 21.22
CA ILE A 289 11.23 -3.78 20.27
C ILE A 289 11.48 -2.39 20.83
N ASP A 290 12.73 -1.95 20.82
CA ASP A 290 13.12 -0.61 21.28
C ASP A 290 13.17 0.43 20.17
N VAL A 291 13.58 0.02 18.95
CA VAL A 291 13.68 0.88 17.78
C VAL A 291 13.35 0.07 16.53
N VAL A 292 12.57 0.63 15.62
CA VAL A 292 12.36 0.07 14.29
C VAL A 292 13.17 0.87 13.26
N VAL A 293 13.88 0.17 12.38
CA VAL A 293 14.76 0.80 11.37
C VAL A 293 14.39 0.36 9.96
N LEU A 294 14.29 1.31 9.03
CA LEU A 294 14.27 1.05 7.58
C LEU A 294 15.38 1.85 6.89
N ALA A 295 16.35 1.14 6.33
CA ALA A 295 17.53 1.71 5.65
C ALA A 295 17.33 1.84 4.13
N SER A 296 16.09 2.02 3.66
CA SER A 296 15.73 1.99 2.24
C SER A 296 16.55 2.97 1.40
N VAL A 297 16.86 2.57 0.17
CA VAL A 297 17.62 3.36 -0.79
C VAL A 297 16.79 3.69 -2.03
N ASP A 298 17.20 4.71 -2.77
CA ASP A 298 16.68 5.00 -4.09
C ASP A 298 17.61 4.37 -5.14
N LEU A 299 17.07 3.45 -5.92
CA LEU A 299 17.80 2.76 -6.99
C LEU A 299 17.58 3.42 -8.36
N GLY A 300 16.92 4.58 -8.40
CA GLY A 300 16.57 5.27 -9.63
C GLY A 300 15.33 4.71 -10.33
N GLY A 301 14.88 5.40 -11.38
CA GLY A 301 13.71 4.97 -12.17
C GLY A 301 12.42 4.84 -11.37
N GLY A 302 12.28 5.55 -10.25
CA GLY A 302 11.16 5.43 -9.33
C GLY A 302 11.24 4.19 -8.42
N ASN A 303 12.35 3.46 -8.39
CA ASN A 303 12.55 2.30 -7.53
C ASN A 303 13.10 2.74 -6.15
N HIS A 304 12.25 3.33 -5.35
CA HIS A 304 12.50 3.79 -3.99
C HIS A 304 11.37 3.36 -3.04
N GLU A 305 11.40 3.79 -1.78
CA GLU A 305 10.33 3.51 -0.83
C GLU A 305 9.04 4.28 -1.19
N GLY A 306 7.90 3.66 -0.94
CA GLY A 306 6.63 4.39 -0.86
C GLY A 306 6.44 4.97 0.54
N VAL A 307 5.18 5.01 1.03
CA VAL A 307 4.93 5.19 2.48
C VAL A 307 5.07 3.83 3.15
N PRO A 308 6.06 3.63 4.01
CA PRO A 308 6.32 2.32 4.59
C PRO A 308 5.33 2.00 5.72
N VAL A 309 4.35 1.14 5.42
CA VAL A 309 3.33 0.69 6.39
C VAL A 309 3.97 0.15 7.68
N ALA A 310 5.08 -0.57 7.56
CA ALA A 310 5.80 -1.10 8.72
C ALA A 310 6.30 -0.04 9.69
N LEU A 311 6.66 1.17 9.20
CA LEU A 311 6.98 2.30 10.08
C LEU A 311 5.72 2.91 10.70
N VAL A 312 4.62 2.99 9.94
CA VAL A 312 3.33 3.47 10.48
C VAL A 312 2.87 2.60 11.63
N GLU A 313 2.98 1.28 11.48
CA GLU A 313 2.64 0.30 12.52
C GLU A 313 3.54 0.45 13.76
N ALA A 314 4.85 0.55 13.58
CA ALA A 314 5.78 0.77 14.68
C ALA A 314 5.50 2.08 15.41
N MET A 315 5.32 3.17 14.67
CA MET A 315 4.97 4.49 15.23
C MET A 315 3.62 4.41 15.98
N GLY A 316 2.63 3.73 15.43
CA GLY A 316 1.33 3.54 16.08
C GLY A 316 1.42 2.81 17.41
N HIS A 317 2.40 1.93 17.59
CA HIS A 317 2.71 1.29 18.86
C HIS A 317 3.63 2.12 19.77
N GLY A 318 3.92 3.37 19.41
CA GLY A 318 4.80 4.25 20.17
C GLY A 318 6.28 3.87 20.09
N ILE A 319 6.66 3.01 19.17
CA ILE A 319 8.05 2.61 18.97
C ILE A 319 8.75 3.68 18.12
N PRO A 320 9.85 4.28 18.60
CA PRO A 320 10.60 5.25 17.82
C PRO A 320 11.24 4.61 16.60
N VAL A 321 11.36 5.40 15.54
CA VAL A 321 11.84 4.92 14.26
C VAL A 321 13.09 5.66 13.81
N VAL A 322 14.01 4.94 13.16
CA VAL A 322 15.11 5.49 12.36
C VAL A 322 14.89 5.09 10.92
N ALA A 323 14.90 6.03 10.01
CA ALA A 323 14.68 5.72 8.60
C ALA A 323 15.58 6.57 7.70
N THR A 324 15.79 6.09 6.49
CA THR A 324 16.47 6.86 5.46
C THR A 324 15.50 7.71 4.65
N ALA A 325 15.97 8.86 4.16
CA ALA A 325 15.20 9.79 3.32
C ALA A 325 15.01 9.23 1.90
N SER A 326 14.20 8.18 1.77
CA SER A 326 13.89 7.51 0.50
C SER A 326 12.39 7.64 0.22
N GLY A 327 12.03 8.29 -0.88
CA GLY A 327 10.64 8.47 -1.33
C GLY A 327 9.70 9.00 -0.27
N GLY A 328 8.53 8.37 -0.11
CA GLY A 328 7.48 8.78 0.83
C GLY A 328 7.82 8.65 2.32
N THR A 329 8.98 8.07 2.68
CA THR A 329 9.42 8.01 4.08
C THR A 329 9.58 9.39 4.69
N GLN A 330 10.01 10.39 3.90
CA GLN A 330 10.20 11.78 4.33
C GLN A 330 8.87 12.47 4.72
N GLU A 331 7.76 12.01 4.21
CA GLU A 331 6.44 12.52 4.59
C GLU A 331 5.94 11.93 5.91
N LEU A 332 6.43 10.74 6.26
CA LEU A 332 6.03 10.02 7.46
C LEU A 332 6.89 10.42 8.67
N VAL A 333 8.21 10.38 8.49
CA VAL A 333 9.18 10.59 9.57
C VAL A 333 9.64 12.05 9.55
N LEU A 334 9.15 12.84 10.50
CA LEU A 334 9.52 14.23 10.73
C LEU A 334 10.54 14.33 11.89
N PRO A 335 11.23 15.45 12.04
CA PRO A 335 12.29 15.61 13.07
C PRO A 335 11.84 15.30 14.50
N GLU A 336 10.55 15.55 14.82
CA GLU A 336 9.94 15.26 16.13
C GLU A 336 9.41 13.83 16.26
N THR A 337 9.13 13.12 15.15
CA THR A 337 8.45 11.82 15.15
C THR A 337 9.34 10.63 14.83
N GLY A 338 10.62 10.88 14.55
CA GLY A 338 11.61 9.87 14.24
C GLY A 338 12.95 10.49 13.89
N ILE A 339 13.92 9.66 13.56
CA ILE A 339 15.22 10.12 13.03
C ILE A 339 15.29 9.75 11.56
N LEU A 340 15.41 10.79 10.71
CA LEU A 340 15.57 10.63 9.28
C LEU A 340 17.02 10.91 8.89
N VAL A 341 17.67 9.97 8.21
CA VAL A 341 19.07 10.07 7.79
C VAL A 341 19.23 9.92 6.28
N ARG A 342 20.39 10.24 5.75
CA ARG A 342 20.68 10.05 4.33
C ARG A 342 20.68 8.57 3.95
N PRO A 343 20.16 8.20 2.77
CA PRO A 343 20.29 6.84 2.25
C PRO A 343 21.75 6.44 2.03
N ALA A 344 22.03 5.15 2.16
CA ALA A 344 23.34 4.55 1.96
C ALA A 344 24.46 5.14 2.85
N ASP A 345 24.10 5.62 4.04
CA ASP A 345 25.01 6.19 5.04
C ASP A 345 24.98 5.37 6.35
N PRO A 346 25.84 4.35 6.49
CA PRO A 346 25.89 3.50 7.69
C PRO A 346 26.27 4.28 8.96
N VAL A 347 27.06 5.34 8.85
CA VAL A 347 27.47 6.16 10.01
C VAL A 347 26.27 6.93 10.55
N ALA A 348 25.53 7.62 9.68
CA ALA A 348 24.33 8.34 10.08
C ALA A 348 23.23 7.41 10.63
N LEU A 349 23.08 6.19 10.07
CA LEU A 349 22.18 5.17 10.63
C LEU A 349 22.64 4.75 12.04
N ALA A 350 23.93 4.48 12.24
CA ALA A 350 24.47 4.13 13.56
C ALA A 350 24.23 5.25 14.57
N ASP A 351 24.55 6.50 14.23
CA ASP A 351 24.34 7.66 15.09
C ASP A 351 22.86 7.82 15.50
N GLY A 352 21.95 7.67 14.54
CA GLY A 352 20.51 7.74 14.79
C GLY A 352 20.01 6.64 15.73
N ILE A 353 20.46 5.42 15.53
CA ILE A 353 20.11 4.27 16.37
C ILE A 353 20.69 4.45 17.78
N GLU A 354 21.98 4.76 17.89
CA GLU A 354 22.68 4.97 19.17
C GLU A 354 22.00 6.05 20.00
N ARG A 355 21.65 7.17 19.39
CA ARG A 355 20.97 8.29 20.05
C ARG A 355 19.64 7.87 20.68
N LEU A 356 18.84 7.04 20.00
CA LEU A 356 17.59 6.52 20.56
C LEU A 356 17.82 5.43 21.63
N LEU A 357 18.87 4.63 21.51
CA LEU A 357 19.17 3.59 22.49
C LEU A 357 19.77 4.15 23.79
N SER A 358 20.60 5.19 23.68
CA SER A 358 21.29 5.80 24.84
C SER A 358 20.44 6.79 25.62
N ASP A 359 19.50 7.49 24.95
CA ASP A 359 18.63 8.51 25.57
C ASP A 359 17.18 8.03 25.69
N ARG A 360 16.83 7.50 26.86
CA ARG A 360 15.46 7.01 27.15
C ARG A 360 14.40 8.12 27.07
N VAL A 361 14.74 9.35 27.46
CA VAL A 361 13.80 10.48 27.44
C VAL A 361 13.50 10.88 26.01
N LEU A 362 14.54 11.01 25.18
CA LEU A 362 14.39 11.25 23.75
C LEU A 362 13.58 10.12 23.10
N ARG A 363 13.95 8.86 23.36
CA ARG A 363 13.29 7.68 22.83
C ARG A 363 11.78 7.70 23.10
N LYS A 364 11.38 7.98 24.34
CA LYS A 364 9.96 8.09 24.71
C LYS A 364 9.29 9.26 24.00
N ARG A 365 9.91 10.44 24.01
CA ARG A 365 9.34 11.64 23.36
C ARG A 365 9.09 11.43 21.86
N VAL A 366 10.08 10.86 21.17
CA VAL A 366 9.98 10.57 19.74
C VAL A 366 8.93 9.49 19.46
N GLY A 367 8.85 8.46 20.30
CA GLY A 367 7.83 7.41 20.20
C GLY A 367 6.41 7.96 20.38
N ASP A 368 6.19 8.79 21.40
CA ASP A 368 4.90 9.40 21.67
C ASP A 368 4.46 10.33 20.51
N ALA A 369 5.36 11.17 20.01
CA ALA A 369 5.10 12.06 18.88
C ALA A 369 4.85 11.27 17.58
N GLY A 370 5.61 10.20 17.36
CA GLY A 370 5.41 9.27 16.25
C GLY A 370 4.05 8.61 16.30
N ARG A 371 3.62 8.14 17.49
CA ARG A 371 2.29 7.58 17.69
C ARG A 371 1.18 8.58 17.36
N GLN A 372 1.28 9.80 17.87
CA GLN A 372 0.27 10.82 17.61
C GLN A 372 0.14 11.08 16.10
N ARG A 373 1.27 11.17 15.39
CA ARG A 373 1.26 11.33 13.92
C ARG A 373 0.62 10.14 13.21
N ALA A 374 0.91 8.91 13.63
CA ALA A 374 0.31 7.72 13.05
C ALA A 374 -1.22 7.72 13.26
N LEU A 375 -1.68 8.05 14.46
CA LEU A 375 -3.11 8.18 14.78
C LEU A 375 -3.78 9.28 13.93
N ASP A 376 -3.14 10.45 13.80
CA ASP A 376 -3.69 11.58 13.08
C ASP A 376 -3.75 11.38 11.56
N ALA A 377 -2.80 10.65 10.99
CA ALA A 377 -2.65 10.56 9.54
C ALA A 377 -3.04 9.19 8.96
N HIS A 378 -2.95 8.11 9.76
CA HIS A 378 -3.02 6.74 9.27
C HIS A 378 -4.01 5.84 10.04
N HIS A 379 -4.71 6.35 11.06
CA HIS A 379 -5.70 5.53 11.75
C HIS A 379 -6.83 5.11 10.79
N VAL A 380 -7.09 3.82 10.68
CA VAL A 380 -7.98 3.26 9.65
C VAL A 380 -9.38 3.85 9.66
N ALA A 381 -9.98 4.05 10.84
CA ALA A 381 -11.32 4.62 10.94
C ALA A 381 -11.40 6.07 10.43
N ARG A 382 -10.32 6.85 10.57
CA ARG A 382 -10.22 8.20 9.99
C ARG A 382 -10.10 8.14 8.48
N VAL A 383 -9.16 7.33 7.98
CA VAL A 383 -8.91 7.17 6.53
C VAL A 383 -10.16 6.65 5.82
N ALA A 384 -10.83 5.64 6.36
CA ALA A 384 -12.04 5.08 5.77
C ALA A 384 -13.20 6.11 5.74
N ARG A 385 -13.35 6.94 6.78
CA ARG A 385 -14.33 8.04 6.78
C ARG A 385 -14.01 9.10 5.72
N GLU A 386 -12.74 9.45 5.55
CA GLU A 386 -12.29 10.39 4.52
C GLU A 386 -12.58 9.83 3.12
N LEU A 387 -12.29 8.56 2.91
CA LEU A 387 -12.56 7.86 1.65
C LEU A 387 -14.05 7.75 1.36
N ALA A 388 -14.88 7.40 2.35
CA ALA A 388 -16.33 7.34 2.22
C ALA A 388 -16.94 8.70 1.83
N LYS A 389 -16.50 9.78 2.50
CA LYS A 389 -16.91 11.15 2.14
C LYS A 389 -16.52 11.51 0.70
N ALA A 390 -15.33 11.07 0.27
CA ALA A 390 -14.87 11.29 -1.11
C ALA A 390 -15.74 10.53 -2.13
N PHE A 391 -16.15 9.29 -1.83
CA PHE A 391 -17.09 8.52 -2.66
C PHE A 391 -18.48 9.17 -2.73
N GLU A 392 -19.03 9.60 -1.61
CA GLU A 392 -20.31 10.31 -1.57
C GLU A 392 -20.26 11.63 -2.36
N ALA A 393 -19.18 12.39 -2.23
CA ALA A 393 -18.99 13.62 -3.00
C ALA A 393 -18.85 13.32 -4.50
N ALA A 394 -18.20 12.22 -4.87
CA ALA A 394 -18.08 11.75 -6.24
C ALA A 394 -19.46 11.39 -6.83
N GLN A 395 -20.27 10.69 -6.06
CA GLN A 395 -21.64 10.31 -6.47
C GLN A 395 -22.52 11.55 -6.68
N ARG A 396 -22.47 12.53 -5.76
CA ARG A 396 -23.24 13.78 -5.91
C ARG A 396 -22.85 14.57 -7.18
N ARG A 397 -21.56 14.67 -7.48
CA ARG A 397 -21.08 15.35 -8.71
C ARG A 397 -21.57 14.62 -9.97
N HIS A 398 -21.49 13.28 -9.97
CA HIS A 398 -21.94 12.49 -11.10
C HIS A 398 -23.45 12.63 -11.36
N ALA A 399 -24.25 12.67 -10.29
CA ALA A 399 -25.69 12.90 -10.39
C ALA A 399 -26.02 14.31 -10.94
N ALA A 400 -25.26 15.34 -10.54
CA ALA A 400 -25.44 16.70 -11.04
C ALA A 400 -25.13 16.82 -12.54
N THR A 401 -24.02 16.22 -13.02
CA THR A 401 -23.65 16.25 -14.46
C THR A 401 -24.56 15.37 -15.33
N GLY A 402 -25.14 14.31 -14.79
CA GLY A 402 -26.11 13.46 -15.49
C GLY A 402 -27.52 14.09 -15.61
N ALA A 403 -27.83 15.10 -14.81
CA ALA A 403 -29.10 15.85 -14.88
C ALA A 403 -29.08 17.00 -15.91
N GLU A 404 -27.87 17.38 -16.39
CA GLU A 404 -27.67 18.44 -17.39
C GLU A 404 -27.47 17.88 -18.84
N ALA A 405 -27.38 16.55 -19.01
CA ALA A 405 -27.23 15.87 -20.28
C ALA A 405 -28.52 15.13 -20.70
#